data_a69156a02de70d9684d76dc0f9f28442
#
_entry.id   a69156a02de70d9684d76dc0f9f28442
#
_cell.length_a   1.000
_cell.length_b   1.000
_cell.length_c   1.000
_cell.angle_alpha   90.00
_cell.angle_beta   90.00
_cell.angle_gamma   90.00
#
_symmetry.space_group_name_H-M   'P 1'
#
loop_
_entity.id
_entity.type
_entity.pdbx_description
1 polymer ?
#
loop_
_entity_poly.entity_id
_entity_poly.type
_entity_poly.pdbx_seq_one_letter_code
_entity_poly.pdbx_strand_id
1 'polypeptide(L)'
;MDDLTFKIDDIYVPVKRRQTLDAATVNAIAESMLEVGQKTPVMCRRDGDRLVLVEGLHRLEACRLLGENTIVGILVQARRK
;
A
#
# COMPACT_ATOMS: atom_id res chain seq x y z
N MET A 1 4.98 -15.67 -4.86
CA MET A 1 5.74 -14.54 -4.37
C MET A 1 5.61 -14.43 -2.88
N ASP A 2 6.69 -14.05 -2.24
CA ASP A 2 6.68 -13.95 -0.80
C ASP A 2 6.20 -12.61 -0.35
N ASP A 3 5.42 -12.60 0.74
CA ASP A 3 5.00 -11.37 1.36
C ASP A 3 6.18 -10.76 2.11
N LEU A 4 6.32 -9.46 1.96
CA LEU A 4 7.35 -8.70 2.64
C LEU A 4 6.67 -7.67 3.53
N THR A 5 7.46 -7.09 4.42
CA THR A 5 6.98 -6.00 5.28
C THR A 5 7.71 -4.74 4.88
N PHE A 6 6.95 -3.73 4.49
CA PHE A 6 7.51 -2.44 4.11
C PHE A 6 7.16 -1.40 5.17
N LYS A 7 8.06 -0.46 5.38
CA LYS A 7 7.71 0.72 6.16
C LYS A 7 6.84 1.62 5.31
N ILE A 8 5.70 2.02 5.86
CA ILE A 8 4.76 2.84 5.11
C ILE A 8 5.41 4.14 4.64
N ASP A 9 6.25 4.74 5.49
CA ASP A 9 6.91 5.99 5.14
C ASP A 9 7.92 5.86 4.01
N ASP A 10 8.35 4.64 3.71
CA ASP A 10 9.30 4.40 2.62
C ASP A 10 8.62 4.26 1.26
N ILE A 11 7.29 4.23 1.23
CA ILE A 11 6.56 3.99 0.00
C ILE A 11 6.14 5.32 -0.61
N TYR A 12 6.64 5.57 -1.83
CA TYR A 12 6.25 6.75 -2.58
C TYR A 12 4.95 6.47 -3.33
N VAL A 13 3.98 7.37 -3.20
CA VAL A 13 2.71 7.25 -3.89
C VAL A 13 2.67 8.31 -4.98
N PRO A 14 2.62 7.92 -6.26
CA PRO A 14 2.55 8.91 -7.34
C PRO A 14 1.34 9.83 -7.18
N VAL A 15 1.53 11.09 -7.55
CA VAL A 15 0.50 12.11 -7.38
C VAL A 15 -0.80 11.72 -8.07
N LYS A 16 -0.70 11.17 -9.27
CA LYS A 16 -1.90 10.77 -10.02
C LYS A 16 -2.71 9.73 -9.27
N ARG A 17 -2.04 8.85 -8.55
CA ARG A 17 -2.74 7.83 -7.78
C ARG A 17 -3.50 8.45 -6.61
N ARG A 18 -2.92 9.46 -5.98
CA ARG A 18 -3.56 10.11 -4.84
C ARG A 18 -4.87 10.74 -5.23
N GLN A 19 -5.03 11.12 -6.49
CA GLN A 19 -6.25 11.75 -6.95
C GLN A 19 -7.42 10.78 -7.03
N THR A 20 -7.15 9.48 -6.98
CA THR A 20 -8.20 8.46 -7.02
C THR A 20 -8.63 8.01 -5.63
N LEU A 21 -8.10 8.64 -4.59
CA LEU A 21 -8.37 8.22 -3.23
C LEU A 21 -9.81 8.51 -2.85
N ASP A 22 -10.48 7.50 -2.30
CA ASP A 22 -11.86 7.60 -1.85
C ASP A 22 -11.92 7.31 -0.36
N ALA A 23 -12.31 8.32 0.41
CA ALA A 23 -12.30 8.23 1.86
C ALA A 23 -13.23 7.14 2.38
N ALA A 24 -14.39 6.96 1.75
CA ALA A 24 -15.33 5.93 2.20
C ALA A 24 -14.73 4.55 2.04
N THR A 25 -14.02 4.33 0.93
CA THR A 25 -13.35 3.06 0.69
C THR A 25 -12.24 2.83 1.71
N VAL A 26 -11.47 3.88 2.03
CA VAL A 26 -10.41 3.77 3.03
C VAL A 26 -11.00 3.36 4.38
N ASN A 27 -12.09 3.99 4.78
CA ASN A 27 -12.72 3.68 6.07
C ASN A 27 -13.24 2.26 6.10
N ALA A 28 -13.84 1.79 5.01
CA ALA A 28 -14.36 0.42 4.95
C ALA A 28 -13.23 -0.60 5.06
N ILE A 29 -12.12 -0.34 4.39
CA ILE A 29 -10.96 -1.23 4.46
C ILE A 29 -10.37 -1.21 5.86
N ALA A 30 -10.28 -0.04 6.47
CA ALA A 30 -9.73 0.06 7.82
C ALA A 30 -10.57 -0.73 8.81
N GLU A 31 -11.89 -0.66 8.71
CA GLU A 31 -12.76 -1.43 9.58
C GLU A 31 -12.56 -2.92 9.40
N SER A 32 -12.45 -3.35 8.14
CA SER A 32 -12.21 -4.75 7.84
C SER A 32 -10.88 -5.22 8.44
N MET A 33 -9.86 -4.37 8.35
CA MET A 33 -8.54 -4.73 8.85
C MET A 33 -8.49 -4.82 10.36
N LEU A 34 -9.33 -4.05 11.06
CA LEU A 34 -9.43 -4.18 12.51
C LEU A 34 -9.96 -5.53 12.91
N GLU A 35 -10.85 -6.11 12.11
CA GLU A 35 -11.45 -7.39 12.43
C GLU A 35 -10.62 -8.58 12.01
N VAL A 36 -10.05 -8.53 10.81
CA VAL A 36 -9.41 -9.70 10.22
C VAL A 36 -7.98 -9.48 9.80
N GLY A 37 -7.44 -8.29 10.03
CA GLY A 37 -6.09 -7.97 9.60
C GLY A 37 -6.01 -7.66 8.12
N GLN A 38 -4.78 -7.51 7.63
CA GLN A 38 -4.57 -7.20 6.23
C GLN A 38 -4.65 -8.48 5.41
N LYS A 39 -5.64 -8.56 4.51
CA LYS A 39 -5.86 -9.75 3.71
C LYS A 39 -5.06 -9.75 2.42
N THR A 40 -4.90 -8.59 1.81
CA THR A 40 -4.28 -8.47 0.50
C THR A 40 -3.04 -7.61 0.60
N PRO A 41 -1.88 -8.08 0.17
CA PRO A 41 -0.69 -7.26 0.19
C PRO A 41 -0.76 -6.16 -0.85
N VAL A 42 -0.09 -5.03 -0.58
CA VAL A 42 0.07 -4.00 -1.59
C VAL A 42 1.19 -4.42 -2.53
N MET A 43 1.24 -3.81 -3.70
CA MET A 43 2.29 -4.08 -4.67
C MET A 43 3.16 -2.85 -4.83
N CYS A 44 4.46 -3.03 -4.71
CA CYS A 44 5.44 -1.96 -4.87
C CYS A 44 6.51 -2.41 -5.84
N ARG A 45 7.13 -1.44 -6.51
CA ARG A 45 8.29 -1.71 -7.35
C ARG A 45 9.45 -0.86 -6.86
N ARG A 46 10.64 -1.32 -7.16
CA ARG A 46 11.82 -0.55 -6.80
C ARG A 46 12.14 0.45 -7.90
N ASP A 47 12.50 1.64 -7.48
CA ASP A 47 12.93 2.70 -8.39
C ASP A 47 14.13 3.35 -7.74
N GLY A 48 15.32 2.85 -8.08
CA GLY A 48 16.52 3.27 -7.37
C GLY A 48 16.43 2.84 -5.91
N ASP A 49 16.58 3.80 -5.02
CA ASP A 49 16.56 3.51 -3.59
C ASP A 49 15.18 3.59 -2.97
N ARG A 50 14.17 3.90 -3.76
CA ARG A 50 12.84 4.07 -3.17
C ARG A 50 11.89 3.00 -3.67
N LEU A 51 10.81 2.83 -2.90
CA LEU A 51 9.70 1.97 -3.26
C LEU A 51 8.58 2.83 -3.83
N VAL A 52 8.01 2.40 -4.94
CA VAL A 52 6.91 3.11 -5.58
C VAL A 52 5.69 2.22 -5.56
N LEU A 53 4.58 2.76 -5.06
CA LEU A 53 3.34 2.00 -4.99
C LEU A 53 2.81 1.73 -6.39
N VAL A 54 2.52 0.47 -6.68
CA VAL A 54 1.91 0.05 -7.93
C VAL A 54 0.42 -0.19 -7.74
N GLU A 55 0.07 -0.85 -6.64
CA GLU A 55 -1.32 -1.23 -6.39
C GLU A 55 -1.57 -1.25 -4.90
N GLY A 56 -2.76 -0.79 -4.47
CA GLY A 56 -3.15 -0.88 -3.08
C GLY A 56 -3.20 0.45 -2.35
N LEU A 57 -3.49 1.54 -3.06
CA LEU A 57 -3.52 2.86 -2.45
C LEU A 57 -4.48 2.94 -1.26
N HIS A 58 -5.70 2.45 -1.43
CA HIS A 58 -6.69 2.56 -0.37
C HIS A 58 -6.29 1.73 0.84
N ARG A 59 -5.66 0.58 0.61
CA ARG A 59 -5.19 -0.26 1.70
C ARG A 59 -4.03 0.40 2.44
N LEU A 60 -3.14 1.05 1.69
CA LEU A 60 -2.04 1.79 2.30
C LEU A 60 -2.57 2.91 3.20
N GLU A 61 -3.55 3.66 2.71
CA GLU A 61 -4.11 4.75 3.49
C GLU A 61 -4.89 4.23 4.68
N ALA A 62 -5.53 3.06 4.55
CA ALA A 62 -6.22 2.45 5.69
C ALA A 62 -5.21 2.11 6.79
N CYS A 63 -4.05 1.59 6.43
CA CYS A 63 -3.01 1.31 7.43
C CYS A 63 -2.54 2.58 8.11
N ARG A 64 -2.38 3.67 7.37
CA ARG A 64 -2.02 4.95 7.96
C ARG A 64 -3.08 5.40 8.96
N LEU A 65 -4.34 5.28 8.57
CA LEU A 65 -5.45 5.68 9.41
C LEU A 65 -5.46 4.92 10.72
N LEU A 66 -5.07 3.64 10.68
CA LEU A 66 -5.02 2.80 11.87
C LEU A 66 -3.78 3.02 12.69
N GLY A 67 -2.89 3.89 12.27
CA GLY A 67 -1.67 4.18 13.01
C GLY A 67 -0.58 3.13 12.85
N GLU A 68 -0.64 2.33 11.80
CA GLU A 68 0.37 1.33 11.53
C GLU A 68 1.62 1.97 10.96
N ASN A 69 2.78 1.40 11.27
CA ASN A 69 4.05 1.86 10.73
C ASN A 69 4.50 1.03 9.55
N THR A 70 3.98 -0.18 9.41
CA THR A 70 4.38 -1.10 8.37
C THR A 70 3.16 -1.67 7.67
N ILE A 71 3.39 -2.23 6.50
CA ILE A 71 2.33 -2.84 5.71
C ILE A 71 2.91 -4.05 4.98
N VAL A 72 2.09 -5.08 4.83
CA VAL A 72 2.49 -6.26 4.09
C VAL A 72 2.37 -5.97 2.60
N GLY A 73 3.39 -6.30 1.85
CA GLY A 73 3.38 -6.08 0.43
C GLY A 73 4.24 -7.07 -0.31
N ILE A 74 4.14 -7.02 -1.63
CA ILE A 74 5.00 -7.80 -2.49
C ILE A 74 5.75 -6.85 -3.41
N LEU A 75 6.94 -7.28 -3.78
CA LEU A 75 7.79 -6.50 -4.67
C LEU A 75 7.60 -7.03 -6.07
N VAL A 76 7.16 -6.17 -6.98
CA VAL A 76 6.96 -6.54 -8.37
C VAL A 76 7.97 -5.82 -9.21
N GLN A 77 8.30 -6.40 -10.35
CA GLN A 77 9.28 -5.78 -11.22
C GLN A 77 8.62 -4.72 -12.07
N ALA A 78 9.37 -3.63 -12.33
CA ALA A 78 8.89 -2.61 -13.21
C ALA A 78 8.70 -3.21 -14.60
N ARG A 79 7.62 -2.76 -15.26
CA ARG A 79 7.35 -3.21 -16.61
C ARG A 79 8.44 -2.70 -17.54
N ARG A 80 8.87 -3.54 -18.43
CA ARG A 80 9.91 -3.20 -19.40
C ARG A 80 9.35 -3.27 -20.80
N LYS A 81 9.89 -2.44 -21.63
CA LYS A 81 9.46 -2.40 -23.02
C LYS A 81 10.50 -2.98 -23.91
#